data_ee022887c9acc09449ff3fd1e731c347
#
_entry.id   ee022887c9acc09449ff3fd1e731c347
#
_cell.length_a   1.000
_cell.length_b   1.000
_cell.length_c   1.000
_cell.angle_alpha   90.00
_cell.angle_beta   90.00
_cell.angle_gamma   90.00
#
_symmetry.space_group_name_H-M   'P 1'
#
loop_
_entity.id
_entity.type
_entity.pdbx_description
1 polymer ?
#
loop_
_entity_poly.entity_id
_entity_poly.type
_entity_poly.pdbx_seq_one_letter_code
_entity_poly.pdbx_strand_id
1 'polypeptide(L)'
;MYLLLVVTLAVSGLLAGCVSLGSQQTTLPTEEAVEQTVDELDTVEATIVSSLDGTAISKHRTVFEFGTERRRARTQASGSETLVVANESVTWRYDRAANTVRLTHHGADSGGRNTTEYAKVLQSMFGRLSANGDDANADGVLNPLILPSTGSSGQPYAGVLEQFTDASLSYAGTEAVDGRETFVVEIVPGGDTQASNMTMWLDQEWYHPIQWQATISGENGPQTVTTTLRNVTFNPEIPAGTFTFEPPANATIVERTVTSQSFDSRADLAAASEMTIPEPSVPDSLAFDSGRRFNDNGTVRTSLQYTNETATLRVTKADPRGDIETLTEGERLEINGQQAIRQTFDSGTSLRWSCGGYRYSVFGDISVETARAVGESIDCG
;
A
#
# COMPACT_ATOMS: atom_id res chain seq x y z
N MET A 1 36.21 -51.16 67.16
CA MET A 1 35.87 -51.82 65.92
C MET A 1 35.67 -50.73 64.93
N TYR A 2 36.77 -50.35 64.28
CA TYR A 2 36.80 -49.19 63.34
C TYR A 2 36.56 -49.68 61.91
N LEU A 3 35.57 -49.09 61.22
CA LEU A 3 35.30 -49.39 59.84
C LEU A 3 35.99 -48.28 58.97
N LEU A 4 37.01 -48.68 58.23
CA LEU A 4 37.73 -47.87 57.29
C LEU A 4 36.86 -47.67 56.04
N LEU A 5 36.50 -46.38 55.73
CA LEU A 5 35.82 -45.98 54.51
C LEU A 5 36.89 -45.47 53.50
N VAL A 6 37.11 -46.28 52.46
CA VAL A 6 38.01 -45.92 51.37
C VAL A 6 37.24 -44.94 50.39
N VAL A 7 37.72 -43.73 50.31
CA VAL A 7 37.20 -42.72 49.31
C VAL A 7 38.08 -42.84 48.08
N THR A 8 37.53 -43.37 47.00
CA THR A 8 38.15 -43.35 45.67
C THR A 8 37.79 -42.02 44.98
N LEU A 9 38.76 -41.15 44.80
CA LEU A 9 38.65 -39.91 43.93
C LEU A 9 38.70 -40.35 42.49
N ALA A 10 37.57 -40.20 41.77
CA ALA A 10 37.53 -40.26 40.33
C ALA A 10 37.80 -38.84 39.78
N VAL A 11 38.95 -38.67 39.16
CA VAL A 11 39.27 -37.45 38.38
C VAL A 11 38.55 -37.53 37.06
N SER A 12 37.40 -36.83 36.94
CA SER A 12 36.71 -36.65 35.68
C SER A 12 37.35 -35.47 34.91
N GLY A 13 38.07 -35.80 33.84
CA GLY A 13 38.63 -34.79 32.91
C GLY A 13 37.53 -33.96 32.27
N LEU A 14 37.51 -32.66 32.51
CA LEU A 14 36.75 -31.68 31.80
C LEU A 14 37.32 -31.53 30.38
N LEU A 15 36.73 -32.22 29.41
CA LEU A 15 36.85 -31.87 28.00
C LEU A 15 36.05 -30.58 27.80
N ALA A 16 36.74 -29.44 27.79
CA ALA A 16 36.19 -28.18 27.28
C ALA A 16 35.99 -28.33 25.76
N GLY A 17 34.82 -28.85 25.36
CA GLY A 17 34.33 -28.72 24.01
C GLY A 17 33.99 -27.28 23.77
N CYS A 18 34.80 -26.57 22.95
CA CYS A 18 34.38 -25.35 22.34
C CYS A 18 33.17 -25.67 21.46
N VAL A 19 31.96 -25.42 21.99
CA VAL A 19 30.78 -25.27 21.15
C VAL A 19 31.01 -23.95 20.40
N SER A 20 31.51 -24.03 19.17
CA SER A 20 31.39 -22.94 18.25
C SER A 20 29.89 -22.74 18.05
N LEU A 21 29.34 -21.70 18.63
CA LEU A 21 28.07 -21.13 18.21
C LEU A 21 28.29 -20.68 16.74
N GLY A 22 28.09 -21.61 15.81
CA GLY A 22 27.96 -21.29 14.42
C GLY A 22 26.81 -20.28 14.35
N SER A 23 27.12 -19.07 13.90
CA SER A 23 26.11 -18.13 13.46
C SER A 23 25.26 -18.91 12.42
N GLN A 24 24.07 -19.30 12.81
CA GLN A 24 23.09 -19.78 11.83
C GLN A 24 22.89 -18.60 10.86
N GLN A 25 23.44 -18.71 9.66
CA GLN A 25 23.08 -17.81 8.60
C GLN A 25 21.57 -18.01 8.38
N THR A 26 20.79 -17.03 8.81
CA THR A 26 19.36 -17.01 8.54
C THR A 26 19.21 -16.94 7.03
N THR A 27 18.72 -18.01 6.43
CA THR A 27 18.46 -18.05 4.98
C THR A 27 17.14 -17.33 4.70
N LEU A 28 17.13 -16.48 3.66
CA LEU A 28 15.90 -15.86 3.18
C LEU A 28 14.94 -16.94 2.65
N PRO A 29 13.62 -16.72 2.76
CA PRO A 29 12.64 -17.69 2.29
C PRO A 29 12.68 -17.85 0.77
N THR A 30 12.29 -19.02 0.30
CA THR A 30 12.07 -19.30 -1.11
C THR A 30 10.71 -18.74 -1.57
N GLU A 31 10.54 -18.53 -2.87
CA GLU A 31 9.27 -18.10 -3.44
C GLU A 31 8.10 -19.02 -3.07
N GLU A 32 8.32 -20.34 -3.10
CA GLU A 32 7.32 -21.35 -2.70
C GLU A 32 6.95 -21.24 -1.22
N ALA A 33 7.93 -21.02 -0.33
CA ALA A 33 7.67 -20.82 1.09
C ALA A 33 6.85 -19.53 1.36
N VAL A 34 7.13 -18.46 0.62
CA VAL A 34 6.37 -17.20 0.71
C VAL A 34 4.93 -17.42 0.28
N GLU A 35 4.69 -18.07 -0.87
CA GLU A 35 3.35 -18.34 -1.38
C GLU A 35 2.54 -19.16 -0.38
N GLN A 36 3.10 -20.28 0.10
CA GLN A 36 2.43 -21.14 1.06
C GLN A 36 2.08 -20.38 2.35
N THR A 37 2.99 -19.58 2.90
CA THR A 37 2.75 -18.83 4.13
C THR A 37 1.66 -17.76 3.93
N VAL A 38 1.66 -17.07 2.79
CA VAL A 38 0.62 -16.06 2.50
C VAL A 38 -0.74 -16.70 2.30
N ASP A 39 -0.80 -17.88 1.70
CA ASP A 39 -2.06 -18.64 1.52
C ASP A 39 -2.64 -19.12 2.87
N GLU A 40 -1.79 -19.34 3.87
CA GLU A 40 -2.20 -19.71 5.23
C GLU A 40 -2.57 -18.47 6.11
N LEU A 41 -2.33 -17.25 5.62
CA LEU A 41 -2.55 -16.02 6.37
C LEU A 41 -3.98 -15.49 6.14
N ASP A 42 -4.88 -15.80 7.04
CA ASP A 42 -6.29 -15.38 6.96
C ASP A 42 -6.55 -14.04 7.65
N THR A 43 -6.01 -13.85 8.85
CA THR A 43 -6.36 -12.70 9.69
C THR A 43 -5.14 -12.16 10.44
N VAL A 44 -5.16 -10.85 10.71
CA VAL A 44 -4.16 -10.20 11.58
C VAL A 44 -4.86 -9.29 12.57
N GLU A 45 -4.49 -9.42 13.84
CA GLU A 45 -4.82 -8.45 14.89
C GLU A 45 -3.53 -7.80 15.39
N ALA A 46 -3.53 -6.46 15.51
CA ALA A 46 -2.37 -5.72 16.00
C ALA A 46 -2.77 -4.37 16.63
N THR A 47 -1.85 -3.81 17.40
CA THR A 47 -1.85 -2.39 17.77
C THR A 47 -0.78 -1.69 16.96
N ILE A 48 -1.18 -0.83 16.03
CA ILE A 48 -0.28 -0.03 15.21
C ILE A 48 0.04 1.26 15.95
N VAL A 49 1.32 1.55 16.12
CA VAL A 49 1.81 2.78 16.75
C VAL A 49 2.71 3.51 15.75
N SER A 50 2.32 4.73 15.38
CA SER A 50 3.18 5.60 14.58
C SER A 50 3.80 6.67 15.46
N SER A 51 5.09 6.94 15.24
CA SER A 51 5.86 7.96 15.95
C SER A 51 6.63 8.84 14.98
N LEU A 52 6.86 10.07 15.38
CA LEU A 52 7.70 11.05 14.72
C LEU A 52 8.86 11.38 15.67
N ASP A 53 10.09 11.14 15.24
CA ASP A 53 11.30 11.30 16.07
C ASP A 53 11.16 10.62 17.45
N GLY A 54 10.60 9.41 17.46
CA GLY A 54 10.36 8.62 18.68
C GLY A 54 9.15 9.05 19.52
N THR A 55 8.49 10.16 19.20
CA THR A 55 7.28 10.61 19.89
C THR A 55 6.04 10.01 19.22
N ALA A 56 5.24 9.25 19.96
CA ALA A 56 4.02 8.64 19.42
C ALA A 56 3.01 9.72 19.00
N ILE A 57 2.58 9.67 17.75
CA ILE A 57 1.61 10.60 17.15
C ILE A 57 0.25 9.96 16.89
N SER A 58 0.22 8.64 16.70
CA SER A 58 -1.04 7.90 16.56
C SER A 58 -0.93 6.49 17.12
N LYS A 59 -2.08 6.00 17.59
CA LYS A 59 -2.23 4.61 18.02
C LYS A 59 -3.58 4.08 17.58
N HIS A 60 -3.59 2.92 16.92
CA HIS A 60 -4.83 2.24 16.56
C HIS A 60 -4.71 0.72 16.75
N ARG A 61 -5.76 0.15 17.32
CA ARG A 61 -5.96 -1.30 17.34
C ARG A 61 -6.72 -1.67 16.07
N THR A 62 -6.24 -2.65 15.37
CA THR A 62 -6.84 -3.15 14.13
C THR A 62 -6.95 -4.66 14.15
N VAL A 63 -7.99 -5.15 13.53
CA VAL A 63 -8.14 -6.52 13.07
C VAL A 63 -8.64 -6.49 11.64
N PHE A 64 -8.06 -7.27 10.78
CA PHE A 64 -8.47 -7.36 9.37
C PHE A 64 -8.30 -8.79 8.85
N GLU A 65 -9.06 -9.12 7.84
CA GLU A 65 -9.07 -10.40 7.16
C GLU A 65 -8.48 -10.22 5.76
N PHE A 66 -7.53 -11.10 5.41
CA PHE A 66 -6.90 -11.09 4.08
C PHE A 66 -7.89 -11.57 3.01
N GLY A 67 -7.70 -11.14 1.78
CA GLY A 67 -8.58 -11.51 0.67
C GLY A 67 -9.98 -10.88 0.72
N THR A 68 -10.30 -10.12 1.75
CA THR A 68 -11.60 -9.47 1.94
C THR A 68 -11.47 -8.00 2.29
N GLU A 69 -12.58 -7.25 2.27
CA GLU A 69 -12.65 -5.87 2.79
C GLU A 69 -12.90 -5.82 4.31
N ARG A 70 -13.04 -6.98 4.96
CA ARG A 70 -13.42 -7.05 6.38
C ARG A 70 -12.33 -6.54 7.28
N ARG A 71 -12.65 -5.47 8.00
CA ARG A 71 -11.71 -4.85 8.96
C ARG A 71 -12.43 -4.12 10.08
N ARG A 72 -11.76 -4.05 11.22
CA ARG A 72 -12.16 -3.17 12.32
C ARG A 72 -10.92 -2.45 12.84
N ALA A 73 -10.96 -1.12 12.86
CA ALA A 73 -9.86 -0.30 13.35
C ALA A 73 -10.39 0.79 14.28
N ARG A 74 -9.77 0.92 15.45
CA ARG A 74 -10.03 2.02 16.40
C ARG A 74 -8.78 2.86 16.48
N THR A 75 -8.87 4.09 16.02
CA THR A 75 -7.78 5.07 15.99
C THR A 75 -7.95 6.10 17.09
N GLN A 76 -6.88 6.37 17.81
CA GLN A 76 -6.77 7.50 18.74
C GLN A 76 -5.64 8.40 18.26
N ALA A 77 -5.98 9.64 17.92
CA ALA A 77 -5.03 10.64 17.47
C ALA A 77 -5.47 12.02 17.93
N SER A 78 -4.54 12.81 18.46
CA SER A 78 -4.78 14.22 18.86
C SER A 78 -6.05 14.46 19.67
N GLY A 79 -6.40 13.51 20.57
CA GLY A 79 -7.58 13.63 21.46
C GLY A 79 -8.92 13.25 20.81
N SER A 80 -8.94 12.85 19.56
CA SER A 80 -10.11 12.30 18.87
C SER A 80 -10.05 10.77 18.76
N GLU A 81 -11.23 10.14 18.77
CA GLU A 81 -11.37 8.71 18.52
C GLU A 81 -12.23 8.46 17.28
N THR A 82 -11.69 7.70 16.35
CA THR A 82 -12.41 7.23 15.15
C THR A 82 -12.48 5.71 15.17
N LEU A 83 -13.67 5.16 14.94
CA LEU A 83 -13.86 3.73 14.70
C LEU A 83 -14.21 3.52 13.23
N VAL A 84 -13.45 2.65 12.57
CA VAL A 84 -13.74 2.16 11.23
C VAL A 84 -14.12 0.69 11.34
N VAL A 85 -15.25 0.32 10.80
CA VAL A 85 -15.67 -1.08 10.64
C VAL A 85 -16.07 -1.27 9.19
N ALA A 86 -15.57 -2.30 8.56
CA ALA A 86 -15.90 -2.64 7.18
C ALA A 86 -16.24 -4.12 7.06
N ASN A 87 -17.15 -4.40 6.18
CA ASN A 87 -17.40 -5.71 5.61
C ASN A 87 -17.41 -5.61 4.08
N GLU A 88 -17.75 -6.68 3.39
CA GLU A 88 -17.75 -6.76 1.92
C GLU A 88 -18.65 -5.72 1.22
N SER A 89 -19.69 -5.23 1.93
CA SER A 89 -20.72 -4.36 1.34
C SER A 89 -20.64 -2.92 1.81
N VAL A 90 -20.18 -2.69 3.04
CA VAL A 90 -20.25 -1.37 3.67
C VAL A 90 -19.04 -1.09 4.54
N THR A 91 -18.66 0.19 4.60
CA THR A 91 -17.71 0.73 5.59
C THR A 91 -18.43 1.76 6.44
N TRP A 92 -18.43 1.56 7.74
CA TRP A 92 -18.83 2.55 8.75
C TRP A 92 -17.58 3.27 9.27
N ARG A 93 -17.61 4.59 9.23
CA ARG A 93 -16.59 5.43 9.86
C ARG A 93 -17.28 6.31 10.89
N TYR A 94 -17.12 5.98 12.15
CA TYR A 94 -17.71 6.73 13.27
C TYR A 94 -16.68 7.68 13.88
N ASP A 95 -16.94 8.97 13.76
CA ASP A 95 -16.25 10.02 14.50
C ASP A 95 -16.98 10.24 15.82
N ARG A 96 -16.32 9.84 16.91
CA ARG A 96 -16.94 9.89 18.24
C ARG A 96 -17.13 11.33 18.74
N ALA A 97 -16.19 12.23 18.41
CA ALA A 97 -16.25 13.63 18.86
C ALA A 97 -17.38 14.39 18.17
N ALA A 98 -17.55 14.19 16.87
CA ALA A 98 -18.61 14.77 16.07
C ALA A 98 -19.94 14.01 16.18
N ASN A 99 -19.96 12.83 16.82
CA ASN A 99 -21.07 11.89 16.84
C ASN A 99 -21.68 11.65 15.44
N THR A 100 -20.80 11.48 14.45
CA THR A 100 -21.18 11.33 13.04
C THR A 100 -20.69 10.00 12.50
N VAL A 101 -21.57 9.27 11.85
CA VAL A 101 -21.26 8.04 11.13
C VAL A 101 -21.28 8.32 9.62
N ARG A 102 -20.18 8.12 8.96
CA ARG A 102 -20.15 8.03 7.49
C ARG A 102 -20.33 6.57 7.10
N LEU A 103 -21.42 6.28 6.41
CA LEU A 103 -21.74 4.97 5.88
C LEU A 103 -21.44 4.96 4.40
N THR A 104 -20.46 4.18 3.99
CA THR A 104 -20.10 4.01 2.58
C THR A 104 -20.54 2.63 2.12
N HIS A 105 -21.44 2.58 1.16
CA HIS A 105 -21.84 1.37 0.46
C HIS A 105 -20.87 1.10 -0.68
N HIS A 106 -20.35 -0.13 -0.77
CA HIS A 106 -19.47 -0.59 -1.82
C HIS A 106 -20.24 -1.42 -2.84
N GLY A 107 -19.90 -1.28 -4.12
CA GLY A 107 -20.39 -2.19 -5.16
C GLY A 107 -19.73 -3.56 -5.05
N ALA A 108 -20.33 -4.54 -5.70
CA ALA A 108 -19.87 -5.94 -5.67
C ALA A 108 -18.41 -6.16 -6.17
N ASP A 109 -17.90 -5.22 -6.96
CA ASP A 109 -16.55 -5.25 -7.52
C ASP A 109 -15.53 -4.38 -6.75
N SER A 110 -15.85 -3.95 -5.53
CA SER A 110 -14.84 -3.37 -4.64
C SER A 110 -13.91 -4.51 -4.20
N GLY A 111 -12.87 -4.77 -5.01
CA GLY A 111 -11.98 -5.91 -4.81
C GLY A 111 -11.33 -5.86 -3.43
N GLY A 112 -11.50 -6.94 -2.67
CA GLY A 112 -10.75 -7.20 -1.46
C GLY A 112 -9.24 -7.19 -1.75
N ARG A 113 -8.43 -7.11 -0.71
CA ARG A 113 -6.97 -7.23 -0.85
C ARG A 113 -6.65 -8.56 -1.51
N ASN A 114 -6.08 -8.50 -2.70
CA ASN A 114 -5.72 -9.70 -3.45
C ASN A 114 -4.52 -10.39 -2.79
N THR A 115 -4.75 -11.52 -2.12
CA THR A 115 -3.71 -12.33 -1.48
C THR A 115 -2.65 -12.77 -2.47
N THR A 116 -3.04 -13.12 -3.68
CA THR A 116 -2.12 -13.51 -4.77
C THR A 116 -1.18 -12.35 -5.14
N GLU A 117 -1.69 -11.12 -5.19
CA GLU A 117 -0.88 -9.95 -5.48
C GLU A 117 0.08 -9.64 -4.33
N TYR A 118 -0.38 -9.79 -3.10
CA TYR A 118 0.46 -9.66 -1.90
C TYR A 118 1.59 -10.69 -1.90
N ALA A 119 1.29 -11.96 -2.19
CA ALA A 119 2.30 -13.02 -2.31
C ALA A 119 3.35 -12.69 -3.38
N LYS A 120 2.92 -12.26 -4.58
CA LYS A 120 3.84 -11.87 -5.67
C LYS A 120 4.79 -10.74 -5.28
N VAL A 121 4.30 -9.76 -4.55
CA VAL A 121 5.15 -8.65 -4.08
C VAL A 121 6.21 -9.15 -3.11
N LEU A 122 5.85 -9.97 -2.14
CA LEU A 122 6.82 -10.57 -1.21
C LEU A 122 7.81 -11.50 -1.93
N GLN A 123 7.35 -12.33 -2.87
CA GLN A 123 8.21 -13.19 -3.69
C GLN A 123 9.22 -12.36 -4.48
N SER A 124 8.77 -11.30 -5.17
CA SER A 124 9.66 -10.38 -5.89
C SER A 124 10.69 -9.75 -4.96
N MET A 125 10.28 -9.31 -3.78
CA MET A 125 11.19 -8.71 -2.80
C MET A 125 12.24 -9.71 -2.32
N PHE A 126 11.85 -10.90 -1.88
CA PHE A 126 12.80 -11.91 -1.41
C PHE A 126 13.66 -12.47 -2.55
N GLY A 127 13.13 -12.59 -3.77
CA GLY A 127 13.89 -12.96 -4.97
C GLY A 127 15.02 -11.97 -5.25
N ARG A 128 14.73 -10.67 -5.20
CA ARG A 128 15.73 -9.59 -5.36
C ARG A 128 16.78 -9.60 -4.25
N LEU A 129 16.38 -9.83 -2.99
CA LEU A 129 17.31 -9.94 -1.87
C LEU A 129 18.22 -11.16 -1.97
N SER A 130 17.77 -12.26 -2.59
CA SER A 130 18.51 -13.51 -2.73
C SER A 130 19.50 -13.48 -3.89
N ALA A 131 19.26 -12.67 -4.93
CA ALA A 131 20.07 -12.57 -6.15
C ALA A 131 21.45 -11.93 -5.95
N ASN A 132 21.86 -11.63 -4.71
CA ASN A 132 23.19 -11.08 -4.36
C ASN A 132 23.69 -9.95 -5.29
N GLY A 133 23.08 -8.79 -5.22
CA GLY A 133 23.73 -7.51 -5.49
C GLY A 133 24.00 -7.08 -6.94
N ASP A 134 24.15 -7.97 -7.90
CA ASP A 134 24.50 -7.58 -9.28
C ASP A 134 23.28 -7.55 -10.26
N ASP A 135 22.17 -8.18 -9.89
CA ASP A 135 20.90 -8.15 -10.64
C ASP A 135 19.76 -7.44 -9.87
N ALA A 136 20.11 -6.54 -8.98
CA ALA A 136 19.13 -5.79 -8.16
C ALA A 136 18.19 -4.85 -8.96
N ASN A 137 18.38 -4.78 -10.28
CA ASN A 137 17.55 -4.03 -11.22
C ASN A 137 16.50 -4.91 -11.93
N ALA A 138 16.08 -6.02 -11.32
CA ALA A 138 14.93 -6.73 -11.84
C ALA A 138 13.68 -5.85 -11.67
N ASP A 139 13.02 -5.51 -12.77
CA ASP A 139 11.83 -4.66 -12.91
C ASP A 139 10.61 -5.21 -12.13
N GLY A 140 10.67 -5.14 -10.82
CA GLY A 140 9.59 -5.55 -9.94
C GLY A 140 9.01 -4.35 -9.19
N VAL A 141 7.86 -3.88 -9.62
CA VAL A 141 7.10 -2.83 -8.92
C VAL A 141 6.77 -3.32 -7.50
N LEU A 142 7.33 -2.67 -6.47
CA LEU A 142 6.87 -2.86 -5.10
C LEU A 142 5.47 -2.26 -4.99
N ASN A 143 4.44 -3.10 -5.06
CA ASN A 143 3.06 -2.64 -4.97
C ASN A 143 2.73 -2.12 -3.55
N PRO A 144 2.03 -0.98 -3.42
CA PRO A 144 1.64 -0.36 -2.14
C PRO A 144 0.83 -1.23 -1.17
N LEU A 145 0.46 -2.44 -1.56
CA LEU A 145 -0.31 -3.35 -0.72
C LEU A 145 0.40 -3.90 0.52
N ILE A 146 1.73 -3.80 0.59
CA ILE A 146 2.51 -4.36 1.72
C ILE A 146 2.32 -3.58 3.02
N LEU A 147 2.10 -2.27 2.93
CA LEU A 147 1.97 -1.44 4.13
C LEU A 147 0.52 -1.36 4.59
N PRO A 148 0.22 -1.71 5.86
CA PRO A 148 -1.09 -1.46 6.42
C PRO A 148 -1.41 0.04 6.32
N SER A 149 -2.51 0.39 5.65
CA SER A 149 -2.94 1.79 5.56
C SER A 149 -3.27 2.32 6.95
N THR A 150 -2.42 3.18 7.51
CA THR A 150 -2.59 3.78 8.83
C THR A 150 -3.47 5.02 8.83
N GLY A 151 -3.92 5.45 7.65
CA GLY A 151 -4.69 6.69 7.48
C GLY A 151 -6.19 6.49 7.34
N SER A 152 -6.91 7.46 7.86
CA SER A 152 -8.37 7.58 7.76
C SER A 152 -8.90 7.83 6.35
N SER A 153 -8.02 8.05 5.39
CA SER A 153 -8.32 8.30 3.97
C SER A 153 -7.82 7.21 3.03
N GLY A 154 -7.20 6.13 3.55
CA GLY A 154 -6.66 5.04 2.72
C GLY A 154 -5.39 5.40 1.92
N GLN A 155 -4.81 6.58 2.10
CA GLN A 155 -3.79 7.11 1.19
C GLN A 155 -2.67 8.00 1.75
N PRO A 156 -2.00 7.79 2.87
CA PRO A 156 -0.74 8.52 3.05
C PRO A 156 0.49 7.83 2.45
N TYR A 157 0.41 6.55 2.09
CA TYR A 157 1.58 5.78 1.66
C TYR A 157 1.53 5.24 0.24
N ALA A 158 0.38 5.30 -0.46
CA ALA A 158 0.29 4.88 -1.87
C ALA A 158 1.23 5.70 -2.76
N GLY A 159 1.34 7.01 -2.53
CA GLY A 159 2.27 7.88 -3.26
C GLY A 159 3.75 7.68 -2.88
N VAL A 160 4.05 7.19 -1.69
CA VAL A 160 5.43 6.89 -1.26
C VAL A 160 5.93 5.62 -1.93
N LEU A 161 5.07 4.64 -2.16
CA LEU A 161 5.46 3.35 -2.72
C LEU A 161 5.55 3.33 -4.25
N GLU A 162 4.82 4.21 -4.94
CA GLU A 162 5.05 4.46 -6.37
C GLU A 162 6.48 4.98 -6.64
N GLN A 163 7.13 5.58 -5.64
CA GLN A 163 8.50 6.04 -5.71
C GLN A 163 9.55 4.93 -5.53
N PHE A 164 9.15 3.71 -5.17
CA PHE A 164 10.07 2.58 -4.97
C PHE A 164 10.15 1.62 -6.16
N THR A 165 9.62 1.98 -7.31
CA THR A 165 9.66 1.15 -8.52
C THR A 165 11.10 0.76 -8.91
N ASP A 166 12.03 1.72 -8.84
CA ASP A 166 13.46 1.55 -9.14
C ASP A 166 14.32 1.45 -7.86
N ALA A 167 13.71 1.13 -6.72
CA ALA A 167 14.43 1.07 -5.46
C ALA A 167 15.41 -0.10 -5.42
N SER A 168 16.60 0.12 -4.90
CA SER A 168 17.50 -0.97 -4.54
C SER A 168 17.11 -1.56 -3.19
N LEU A 169 17.15 -2.89 -3.08
CA LEU A 169 16.87 -3.62 -1.86
C LEU A 169 18.14 -4.28 -1.35
N SER A 170 18.37 -4.21 -0.05
CA SER A 170 19.46 -4.94 0.61
C SER A 170 19.00 -5.62 1.89
N TYR A 171 19.48 -6.83 2.10
CA TYR A 171 19.26 -7.55 3.34
C TYR A 171 20.28 -7.11 4.39
N ALA A 172 19.80 -6.51 5.48
CA ALA A 172 20.65 -5.97 6.55
C ALA A 172 20.82 -6.91 7.75
N GLY A 173 20.22 -8.11 7.68
CA GLY A 173 20.32 -9.08 8.75
C GLY A 173 18.99 -9.32 9.46
N THR A 174 19.05 -9.71 10.74
CA THR A 174 17.87 -9.99 11.57
C THR A 174 17.85 -9.13 12.81
N GLU A 175 16.65 -8.76 13.26
CA GLU A 175 16.43 -8.00 14.49
C GLU A 175 15.11 -8.43 15.14
N ALA A 176 15.01 -8.35 16.45
CA ALA A 176 13.76 -8.62 17.15
C ALA A 176 12.92 -7.35 17.29
N VAL A 177 11.67 -7.38 16.84
CA VAL A 177 10.68 -6.30 16.98
C VAL A 177 9.49 -6.82 17.74
N ASP A 178 9.15 -6.17 18.87
CA ASP A 178 8.04 -6.55 19.76
C ASP A 178 8.04 -8.05 20.16
N GLY A 179 9.26 -8.62 20.29
CA GLY A 179 9.47 -10.04 20.67
C GLY A 179 9.35 -11.04 19.51
N ARG A 180 9.28 -10.58 18.28
CA ARG A 180 9.28 -11.40 17.07
C ARG A 180 10.58 -11.22 16.29
N GLU A 181 11.17 -12.32 15.84
CA GLU A 181 12.34 -12.27 14.96
C GLU A 181 11.93 -11.79 13.57
N THR A 182 12.74 -10.90 12.98
CA THR A 182 12.46 -10.29 11.70
C THR A 182 13.64 -10.34 10.75
N PHE A 183 13.36 -10.33 9.45
CA PHE A 183 14.30 -9.97 8.42
C PHE A 183 14.32 -8.43 8.30
N VAL A 184 15.50 -7.84 8.29
CA VAL A 184 15.67 -6.40 8.09
C VAL A 184 16.01 -6.13 6.63
N VAL A 185 15.16 -5.34 5.98
CA VAL A 185 15.32 -4.96 4.56
C VAL A 185 15.50 -3.45 4.49
N GLU A 186 16.62 -3.03 3.92
CA GLU A 186 16.87 -1.63 3.57
C GLU A 186 16.40 -1.38 2.14
N ILE A 187 15.69 -0.29 1.95
CA ILE A 187 15.09 0.12 0.68
C ILE A 187 15.62 1.52 0.37
N VAL A 188 16.38 1.64 -0.70
CA VAL A 188 16.92 2.91 -1.18
C VAL A 188 16.19 3.27 -2.49
N PRO A 189 15.40 4.35 -2.50
CA PRO A 189 14.70 4.80 -3.71
C PRO A 189 15.67 5.03 -4.87
N GLY A 190 15.26 4.70 -6.09
CA GLY A 190 15.99 5.04 -7.29
C GLY A 190 15.72 6.49 -7.73
N GLY A 191 16.63 7.06 -8.55
CA GLY A 191 16.47 8.42 -9.11
C GLY A 191 16.68 9.55 -8.11
N ASP A 192 16.39 10.78 -8.56
CA ASP A 192 16.46 12.03 -7.76
C ASP A 192 15.15 12.24 -6.98
N THR A 193 14.67 11.23 -6.28
CA THR A 193 13.42 11.33 -5.51
C THR A 193 13.65 12.06 -4.18
N GLN A 194 12.66 12.82 -3.72
CA GLN A 194 12.65 13.35 -2.34
C GLN A 194 12.35 12.25 -1.31
N ALA A 195 12.12 11.02 -1.77
CA ALA A 195 11.90 9.89 -0.90
C ALA A 195 13.22 9.50 -0.22
N SER A 196 13.16 9.36 1.07
CA SER A 196 14.30 8.95 1.89
C SER A 196 14.38 7.43 1.95
N ASN A 197 15.56 6.93 2.30
CA ASN A 197 15.75 5.52 2.60
C ASN A 197 14.72 5.04 3.60
N MET A 198 14.20 3.85 3.36
CA MET A 198 13.28 3.17 4.26
C MET A 198 13.89 1.87 4.76
N THR A 199 13.63 1.53 6.01
CA THR A 199 13.93 0.22 6.58
C THR A 199 12.64 -0.48 6.93
N MET A 200 12.54 -1.76 6.57
CA MET A 200 11.38 -2.60 6.84
C MET A 200 11.79 -3.85 7.61
N TRP A 201 11.01 -4.21 8.61
CA TRP A 201 11.17 -5.41 9.42
C TRP A 201 10.04 -6.38 9.10
N LEU A 202 10.38 -7.50 8.46
CA LEU A 202 9.47 -8.55 8.07
C LEU A 202 9.53 -9.69 9.07
N ASP A 203 8.41 -10.10 9.59
CA ASP A 203 8.30 -11.28 10.46
C ASP A 203 8.89 -12.53 9.79
N GLN A 204 9.69 -13.33 10.51
CA GLN A 204 10.33 -14.49 9.91
C GLN A 204 9.41 -15.70 9.71
N GLU A 205 8.28 -15.74 10.41
CA GLU A 205 7.29 -16.82 10.31
C GLU A 205 6.22 -16.52 9.26
N TRP A 206 5.73 -15.28 9.24
CA TRP A 206 4.59 -14.86 8.41
C TRP A 206 4.96 -13.91 7.27
N TYR A 207 6.21 -13.49 7.18
CA TYR A 207 6.74 -12.53 6.20
C TYR A 207 5.97 -11.21 6.14
N HIS A 208 5.14 -10.96 7.14
CA HIS A 208 4.34 -9.74 7.23
C HIS A 208 5.19 -8.60 7.80
N PRO A 209 5.11 -7.37 7.23
CA PRO A 209 5.79 -6.21 7.77
C PRO A 209 5.25 -5.89 9.18
N ILE A 210 6.10 -5.89 10.18
CA ILE A 210 5.72 -5.52 11.56
C ILE A 210 6.34 -4.21 12.01
N GLN A 211 7.33 -3.70 11.31
CA GLN A 211 7.82 -2.35 11.49
C GLN A 211 8.34 -1.78 10.18
N TRP A 212 8.19 -0.48 9.99
CA TRP A 212 8.89 0.28 8.96
C TRP A 212 9.27 1.65 9.47
N GLN A 213 10.39 2.14 8.98
CA GLN A 213 10.96 3.42 9.32
C GLN A 213 11.39 4.15 8.06
N ALA A 214 11.04 5.43 7.95
CA ALA A 214 11.48 6.29 6.86
C ALA A 214 11.85 7.66 7.41
N THR A 215 12.84 8.30 6.76
CA THR A 215 13.17 9.70 7.04
C THR A 215 12.48 10.57 6.01
N ILE A 216 11.75 11.58 6.43
CA ILE A 216 11.07 12.54 5.57
C ILE A 216 11.70 13.93 5.74
N SER A 217 11.74 14.70 4.66
CA SER A 217 12.16 16.10 4.73
C SER A 217 11.02 16.96 5.32
N GLY A 218 11.25 17.58 6.46
CA GLY A 218 10.32 18.50 7.09
C GLY A 218 10.82 19.94 7.09
N GLU A 219 9.95 20.89 7.39
CA GLU A 219 10.31 22.33 7.48
C GLU A 219 11.42 22.61 8.50
N ASN A 220 11.57 21.77 9.52
CA ASN A 220 12.57 21.90 10.59
C ASN A 220 13.78 20.95 10.42
N GLY A 221 13.95 20.36 9.24
CA GLY A 221 14.99 19.37 8.94
C GLY A 221 14.42 17.96 8.78
N PRO A 222 15.28 16.95 8.57
CA PRO A 222 14.85 15.58 8.39
C PRO A 222 14.19 15.04 9.67
N GLN A 223 13.06 14.37 9.51
CA GLN A 223 12.29 13.77 10.59
C GLN A 223 12.12 12.28 10.33
N THR A 224 12.21 11.46 11.37
CA THR A 224 12.07 10.01 11.27
C THR A 224 10.65 9.59 11.66
N VAL A 225 9.94 9.01 10.70
CA VAL A 225 8.64 8.36 10.92
C VAL A 225 8.89 6.88 11.15
N THR A 226 8.42 6.34 12.27
CA THR A 226 8.45 4.90 12.55
C THR A 226 7.04 4.43 12.81
N THR A 227 6.63 3.35 12.15
CA THR A 227 5.37 2.66 12.43
C THR A 227 5.66 1.22 12.81
N THR A 228 5.13 0.81 13.97
CA THR A 228 5.34 -0.53 14.53
C THR A 228 3.99 -1.17 14.82
N LEU A 229 3.81 -2.41 14.39
CA LEU A 229 2.73 -3.29 14.82
C LEU A 229 3.15 -3.96 16.13
N ARG A 230 2.40 -3.71 17.17
CA ARG A 230 2.65 -4.29 18.50
C ARG A 230 1.57 -5.29 18.86
N ASN A 231 1.94 -6.29 19.67
CA ASN A 231 1.04 -7.37 20.09
C ASN A 231 0.37 -8.03 18.87
N VAL A 232 1.17 -8.30 17.84
CA VAL A 232 0.67 -8.92 16.61
C VAL A 232 0.25 -10.35 16.89
N THR A 233 -0.94 -10.70 16.45
CA THR A 233 -1.44 -12.08 16.42
C THR A 233 -1.88 -12.39 14.99
N PHE A 234 -1.29 -13.42 14.41
CA PHE A 234 -1.66 -13.95 13.12
C PHE A 234 -2.71 -15.05 13.31
N ASN A 235 -3.69 -15.08 12.44
CA ASN A 235 -4.80 -16.03 12.46
C ASN A 235 -5.52 -16.14 13.81
N PRO A 236 -5.82 -15.00 14.52
CA PRO A 236 -6.64 -15.07 15.71
C PRO A 236 -8.06 -15.54 15.39
N GLU A 237 -8.70 -16.20 16.33
CA GLU A 237 -10.14 -16.46 16.24
C GLU A 237 -10.90 -15.13 16.28
N ILE A 238 -11.68 -14.85 15.24
CA ILE A 238 -12.44 -13.60 15.11
C ILE A 238 -13.85 -13.80 15.66
N PRO A 239 -14.24 -13.12 16.76
CA PRO A 239 -15.58 -13.22 17.32
C PRO A 239 -16.66 -12.82 16.31
N ALA A 240 -17.79 -13.50 16.34
CA ALA A 240 -18.95 -13.15 15.52
C ALA A 240 -19.35 -11.68 15.77
N GLY A 241 -19.67 -10.95 14.70
CA GLY A 241 -20.06 -9.54 14.78
C GLY A 241 -18.90 -8.55 14.84
N THR A 242 -17.62 -9.01 14.82
CA THR A 242 -16.47 -8.10 14.81
C THR A 242 -16.53 -7.08 13.68
N PHE A 243 -16.98 -7.49 12.50
CA PHE A 243 -17.07 -6.65 11.30
C PHE A 243 -18.49 -6.10 11.04
N THR A 244 -19.25 -5.94 12.11
CA THR A 244 -20.55 -5.23 12.09
C THR A 244 -20.50 -4.04 13.05
N PHE A 245 -21.29 -3.01 12.75
CA PHE A 245 -21.40 -1.81 13.57
C PHE A 245 -22.84 -1.32 13.57
N GLU A 246 -23.36 -1.06 14.77
CA GLU A 246 -24.63 -0.39 14.95
C GLU A 246 -24.36 1.06 15.38
N PRO A 247 -24.77 2.06 14.56
CA PRO A 247 -24.63 3.45 14.91
C PRO A 247 -25.36 3.78 16.21
N PRO A 248 -24.80 4.66 17.08
CA PRO A 248 -25.55 5.18 18.22
C PRO A 248 -26.87 5.82 17.78
N ALA A 249 -27.94 5.66 18.57
CA ALA A 249 -29.28 6.11 18.21
C ALA A 249 -29.40 7.63 17.91
N ASN A 250 -28.48 8.43 18.45
CA ASN A 250 -28.43 9.88 18.26
C ASN A 250 -27.28 10.34 17.33
N ALA A 251 -26.63 9.41 16.61
CA ALA A 251 -25.60 9.76 15.67
C ALA A 251 -26.18 10.34 14.37
N THR A 252 -25.50 11.32 13.82
CA THR A 252 -25.81 11.79 12.46
C THR A 252 -25.22 10.78 11.46
N ILE A 253 -26.07 10.25 10.58
CA ILE A 253 -25.61 9.32 9.54
C ILE A 253 -25.50 10.09 8.22
N VAL A 254 -24.33 10.00 7.59
CA VAL A 254 -24.06 10.53 6.25
C VAL A 254 -23.78 9.32 5.36
N GLU A 255 -24.70 9.06 4.44
CA GLU A 255 -24.61 7.93 3.51
C GLU A 255 -23.93 8.33 2.21
N ARG A 256 -23.13 7.43 1.66
CA ARG A 256 -22.42 7.55 0.40
C ARG A 256 -22.39 6.19 -0.28
N THR A 257 -22.57 6.17 -1.59
CA THR A 257 -22.41 4.96 -2.39
C THR A 257 -21.17 5.11 -3.29
N VAL A 258 -20.26 4.18 -3.20
CA VAL A 258 -19.06 4.12 -4.03
C VAL A 258 -19.04 2.79 -4.77
N THR A 259 -18.92 2.84 -6.08
CA THR A 259 -18.74 1.66 -6.92
C THR A 259 -17.52 1.82 -7.79
N SER A 260 -16.76 0.74 -7.93
CA SER A 260 -15.62 0.65 -8.84
C SER A 260 -15.77 -0.63 -9.66
N GLN A 261 -15.70 -0.52 -10.97
CA GLN A 261 -15.80 -1.65 -11.88
C GLN A 261 -14.61 -1.61 -12.83
N SER A 262 -13.95 -2.76 -13.02
CA SER A 262 -12.86 -2.93 -13.96
C SER A 262 -13.36 -3.66 -15.20
N PHE A 263 -12.76 -3.35 -16.34
CA PHE A 263 -13.14 -3.87 -17.66
C PHE A 263 -11.88 -4.22 -18.45
N ASP A 264 -11.86 -5.39 -19.05
CA ASP A 264 -10.76 -5.86 -19.89
C ASP A 264 -10.83 -5.32 -21.32
N SER A 265 -11.90 -4.57 -21.65
CA SER A 265 -12.04 -3.90 -22.95
C SER A 265 -12.66 -2.52 -22.84
N ARG A 266 -12.29 -1.63 -23.77
CA ARG A 266 -12.92 -0.31 -23.93
C ARG A 266 -14.41 -0.41 -24.30
N ALA A 267 -14.77 -1.44 -25.07
CA ALA A 267 -16.15 -1.64 -25.50
C ALA A 267 -17.06 -1.94 -24.33
N ASP A 268 -16.63 -2.79 -23.39
CA ASP A 268 -17.39 -3.13 -22.19
C ASP A 268 -17.48 -1.94 -21.24
N LEU A 269 -16.39 -1.19 -21.06
CA LEU A 269 -16.42 0.06 -20.29
C LEU A 269 -17.39 1.07 -20.91
N ALA A 270 -17.41 1.21 -22.24
CA ALA A 270 -18.33 2.13 -22.94
C ALA A 270 -19.77 1.68 -22.79
N ALA A 271 -20.05 0.39 -22.88
CA ALA A 271 -21.40 -0.16 -22.68
C ALA A 271 -21.92 0.03 -21.25
N ALA A 272 -21.03 0.00 -20.26
CA ALA A 272 -21.37 0.19 -18.85
C ALA A 272 -21.40 1.65 -18.39
N SER A 273 -20.96 2.60 -19.24
CA SER A 273 -20.83 4.01 -18.87
C SER A 273 -21.87 4.88 -19.57
N GLU A 274 -22.54 5.78 -18.83
CA GLU A 274 -23.36 6.86 -19.38
C GLU A 274 -22.52 8.00 -20.01
N MET A 275 -21.23 8.04 -19.66
CA MET A 275 -20.26 9.01 -20.15
C MET A 275 -19.56 8.46 -21.38
N THR A 276 -19.48 9.24 -22.45
CA THR A 276 -18.68 8.87 -23.63
C THR A 276 -17.23 8.64 -23.23
N ILE A 277 -16.71 7.45 -23.55
CA ILE A 277 -15.32 7.08 -23.21
C ILE A 277 -14.36 7.75 -24.20
N PRO A 278 -13.28 8.39 -23.73
CA PRO A 278 -12.30 9.01 -24.62
C PRO A 278 -11.65 7.98 -25.56
N GLU A 279 -11.27 8.45 -26.75
CA GLU A 279 -10.51 7.66 -27.73
C GLU A 279 -9.14 8.30 -27.99
N PRO A 280 -8.21 8.18 -27.02
CA PRO A 280 -6.89 8.77 -27.18
C PRO A 280 -6.07 8.04 -28.24
N SER A 281 -5.32 8.80 -29.04
CA SER A 281 -4.25 8.25 -29.89
C SER A 281 -3.02 8.04 -29.00
N VAL A 282 -2.80 6.79 -28.60
CA VAL A 282 -1.64 6.42 -27.78
C VAL A 282 -0.49 5.93 -28.67
N PRO A 283 0.78 6.01 -28.23
CA PRO A 283 1.90 5.39 -28.94
C PRO A 283 1.69 3.91 -29.23
N ASP A 284 2.10 3.44 -30.41
CA ASP A 284 1.98 2.03 -30.81
C ASP A 284 2.69 1.05 -29.88
N SER A 285 3.65 1.54 -29.07
CA SER A 285 4.35 0.75 -28.08
C SER A 285 3.52 0.44 -26.83
N LEU A 286 2.40 1.11 -26.63
CA LEU A 286 1.51 0.91 -25.48
C LEU A 286 0.24 0.19 -25.93
N ALA A 287 -0.12 -0.90 -25.25
CA ALA A 287 -1.35 -1.63 -25.46
C ALA A 287 -2.40 -1.27 -24.40
N PHE A 288 -3.68 -1.33 -24.76
CA PHE A 288 -4.76 -1.21 -23.77
C PHE A 288 -4.65 -2.39 -22.79
N ASP A 289 -4.58 -2.06 -21.50
CA ASP A 289 -4.50 -3.01 -20.40
C ASP A 289 -5.85 -3.19 -19.73
N SER A 290 -6.42 -2.09 -19.24
CA SER A 290 -7.69 -2.13 -18.52
C SER A 290 -8.45 -0.81 -18.60
N GLY A 291 -9.77 -0.91 -18.40
CA GLY A 291 -10.65 0.21 -18.17
C GLY A 291 -11.25 0.17 -16.77
N ARG A 292 -11.50 1.34 -16.16
CA ARG A 292 -12.18 1.41 -14.87
C ARG A 292 -13.27 2.47 -14.87
N ARG A 293 -14.43 2.12 -14.34
CA ARG A 293 -15.51 3.06 -14.01
C ARG A 293 -15.60 3.18 -12.49
N PHE A 294 -15.51 4.41 -12.03
CA PHE A 294 -15.69 4.75 -10.62
C PHE A 294 -16.88 5.70 -10.49
N ASN A 295 -17.79 5.38 -9.58
CA ASN A 295 -18.94 6.23 -9.28
C ASN A 295 -18.96 6.50 -7.77
N ASP A 296 -18.96 7.76 -7.42
CA ASP A 296 -19.00 8.24 -6.07
C ASP A 296 -20.24 9.11 -5.89
N ASN A 297 -21.28 8.51 -5.34
CA ASN A 297 -22.54 9.19 -5.06
C ASN A 297 -23.09 9.98 -6.27
N GLY A 298 -23.03 9.38 -7.45
CA GLY A 298 -23.48 9.97 -8.71
C GLY A 298 -22.42 10.81 -9.44
N THR A 299 -21.23 10.97 -8.89
CA THR A 299 -20.09 11.55 -9.59
C THR A 299 -19.29 10.46 -10.27
N VAL A 300 -19.29 10.45 -11.59
CA VAL A 300 -18.67 9.39 -12.39
C VAL A 300 -17.28 9.80 -12.88
N ARG A 301 -16.36 8.86 -12.81
CA ARG A 301 -15.04 8.95 -13.40
C ARG A 301 -14.74 7.66 -14.17
N THR A 302 -14.20 7.77 -15.36
CA THR A 302 -13.69 6.66 -16.16
C THR A 302 -12.20 6.82 -16.38
N SER A 303 -11.46 5.76 -16.35
CA SER A 303 -10.03 5.75 -16.70
C SER A 303 -9.71 4.57 -17.61
N LEU A 304 -8.81 4.84 -18.56
CA LEU A 304 -8.23 3.87 -19.48
C LEU A 304 -6.76 3.72 -19.12
N GLN A 305 -6.29 2.51 -18.96
CA GLN A 305 -4.89 2.22 -18.73
C GLN A 305 -4.29 1.54 -19.96
N TYR A 306 -3.12 1.99 -20.34
CA TYR A 306 -2.32 1.45 -21.43
C TYR A 306 -0.93 1.16 -20.87
N THR A 307 -0.37 0.00 -21.21
CA THR A 307 0.91 -0.43 -20.64
C THR A 307 1.80 -1.08 -21.69
N ASN A 308 3.07 -1.10 -21.42
CA ASN A 308 4.05 -2.03 -21.98
C ASN A 308 5.01 -2.47 -20.85
N GLU A 309 6.14 -3.10 -21.20
CA GLU A 309 7.12 -3.60 -20.23
C GLU A 309 7.75 -2.49 -19.37
N THR A 310 7.78 -1.23 -19.84
CA THR A 310 8.55 -0.14 -19.20
C THR A 310 7.71 1.09 -18.85
N ALA A 311 6.49 1.23 -19.36
CA ALA A 311 5.71 2.43 -19.18
C ALA A 311 4.22 2.14 -18.96
N THR A 312 3.59 2.98 -18.15
CA THR A 312 2.14 3.02 -17.95
C THR A 312 1.61 4.39 -18.30
N LEU A 313 0.53 4.41 -19.06
CA LEU A 313 -0.22 5.62 -19.42
C LEU A 313 -1.67 5.47 -18.96
N ARG A 314 -2.18 6.44 -18.23
CA ARG A 314 -3.58 6.50 -17.80
C ARG A 314 -4.26 7.73 -18.36
N VAL A 315 -5.39 7.53 -19.00
CA VAL A 315 -6.27 8.61 -19.48
C VAL A 315 -7.55 8.58 -18.66
N THR A 316 -7.92 9.70 -18.06
CA THR A 316 -9.10 9.80 -17.20
C THR A 316 -10.03 10.89 -17.71
N LYS A 317 -11.32 10.59 -17.72
CA LYS A 317 -12.42 11.56 -17.90
C LYS A 317 -13.31 11.52 -16.65
N ALA A 318 -13.64 12.67 -16.09
CA ALA A 318 -14.41 12.77 -14.87
C ALA A 318 -15.49 13.85 -14.96
N ASP A 319 -16.60 13.61 -14.26
CA ASP A 319 -17.62 14.61 -14.00
C ASP A 319 -16.95 15.83 -13.29
N PRO A 320 -17.29 17.09 -13.67
CA PRO A 320 -16.69 18.29 -13.09
C PRO A 320 -16.96 18.44 -11.59
N ARG A 321 -17.96 17.75 -11.05
CA ARG A 321 -18.26 17.71 -9.61
C ARG A 321 -17.33 16.79 -8.82
N GLY A 322 -16.57 15.91 -9.50
CA GLY A 322 -15.66 14.98 -8.85
C GLY A 322 -14.39 15.67 -8.35
N ASP A 323 -13.84 15.13 -7.26
CA ASP A 323 -12.55 15.55 -6.67
C ASP A 323 -11.37 15.09 -7.54
N ILE A 324 -11.27 15.59 -8.77
CA ILE A 324 -9.96 15.72 -9.38
C ILE A 324 -9.41 17.02 -8.81
N GLU A 325 -8.40 16.94 -7.97
CA GLU A 325 -7.73 18.10 -7.40
C GLU A 325 -7.52 19.15 -8.49
N THR A 326 -8.09 20.33 -8.26
CA THR A 326 -7.84 21.48 -9.13
C THR A 326 -6.41 21.88 -8.81
N LEU A 327 -5.45 21.34 -9.55
CA LEU A 327 -4.07 21.76 -9.40
C LEU A 327 -3.99 23.25 -9.68
N THR A 328 -3.57 23.99 -8.68
CA THR A 328 -3.27 25.41 -8.78
C THR A 328 -1.80 25.63 -9.14
N GLU A 329 -0.96 24.61 -8.96
CA GLU A 329 0.47 24.62 -9.18
C GLU A 329 0.85 23.77 -10.39
N GLY A 330 1.79 24.25 -11.20
CA GLY A 330 2.28 23.60 -12.42
C GLY A 330 2.46 24.57 -13.58
N GLU A 331 3.06 24.08 -14.65
CA GLU A 331 3.24 24.85 -15.88
C GLU A 331 1.93 24.89 -16.67
N ARG A 332 1.57 26.10 -17.11
CA ARG A 332 0.37 26.30 -17.93
C ARG A 332 0.69 26.10 -19.40
N LEU A 333 -0.16 25.34 -20.08
CA LEU A 333 -0.10 25.14 -21.52
C LEU A 333 -1.52 25.07 -22.10
N GLU A 334 -1.66 24.89 -23.42
CA GLU A 334 -2.94 24.70 -24.09
C GLU A 334 -3.06 23.29 -24.68
N ILE A 335 -4.27 22.71 -24.54
CA ILE A 335 -4.70 21.46 -25.17
C ILE A 335 -6.04 21.77 -25.89
N ASN A 336 -6.07 21.68 -27.23
CA ASN A 336 -7.24 21.93 -28.04
C ASN A 336 -7.90 23.30 -27.74
N GLY A 337 -7.09 24.34 -27.50
CA GLY A 337 -7.55 25.68 -27.14
C GLY A 337 -8.06 25.84 -25.70
N GLN A 338 -7.92 24.85 -24.87
CA GLN A 338 -8.26 24.88 -23.45
C GLN A 338 -7.00 25.03 -22.59
N GLN A 339 -7.10 25.80 -21.51
CA GLN A 339 -6.00 25.88 -20.54
C GLN A 339 -5.82 24.54 -19.87
N ALA A 340 -4.57 24.06 -19.85
CA ALA A 340 -4.13 22.86 -19.19
C ALA A 340 -3.01 23.18 -18.20
N ILE A 341 -2.89 22.35 -17.16
CA ILE A 341 -1.81 22.42 -16.18
C ILE A 341 -1.00 21.13 -16.31
N ARG A 342 0.31 21.32 -16.47
CA ARG A 342 1.29 20.26 -16.49
C ARG A 342 2.03 20.21 -15.16
N GLN A 343 2.21 19.02 -14.65
CA GLN A 343 3.17 18.73 -13.59
C GLN A 343 4.07 17.59 -14.06
N THR A 344 5.36 17.71 -13.79
CA THR A 344 6.32 16.62 -14.00
C THR A 344 6.74 16.12 -12.64
N PHE A 345 6.72 14.81 -12.49
CA PHE A 345 7.16 14.07 -11.32
C PHE A 345 8.29 13.15 -11.76
N ASP A 346 9.04 12.61 -10.82
CA ASP A 346 10.06 11.60 -11.12
C ASP A 346 9.43 10.34 -11.75
N SER A 347 8.18 10.03 -11.36
CA SER A 347 7.36 8.92 -11.90
C SER A 347 6.60 9.26 -13.18
N GLY A 348 6.86 10.42 -13.82
CA GLY A 348 6.28 10.77 -15.11
C GLY A 348 5.62 12.12 -15.21
N THR A 349 4.78 12.28 -16.22
CA THR A 349 4.10 13.53 -16.56
C THR A 349 2.61 13.46 -16.26
N SER A 350 2.08 14.47 -15.57
CA SER A 350 0.64 14.71 -15.41
C SER A 350 0.21 15.91 -16.21
N LEU A 351 -0.82 15.74 -17.01
CA LEU A 351 -1.46 16.80 -17.78
C LEU A 351 -2.95 16.81 -17.46
N ARG A 352 -3.51 17.98 -17.08
CA ARG A 352 -4.92 18.10 -16.68
C ARG A 352 -5.56 19.33 -17.32
N TRP A 353 -6.79 19.16 -17.82
CA TRP A 353 -7.57 20.25 -18.41
C TRP A 353 -9.08 20.00 -18.22
N SER A 354 -9.88 21.03 -18.53
CA SER A 354 -11.33 20.90 -18.54
C SER A 354 -11.83 21.21 -19.95
N CYS A 355 -12.77 20.42 -20.44
CA CYS A 355 -13.30 20.53 -21.79
C CYS A 355 -14.68 19.88 -21.90
N GLY A 356 -15.62 20.46 -22.68
CA GLY A 356 -16.94 19.88 -22.88
C GLY A 356 -17.75 19.64 -21.59
N GLY A 357 -17.47 20.38 -20.52
CA GLY A 357 -18.09 20.17 -19.20
C GLY A 357 -17.52 19.04 -18.39
N TYR A 358 -16.43 18.41 -18.81
CA TYR A 358 -15.73 17.35 -18.10
C TYR A 358 -14.29 17.76 -17.74
N ARG A 359 -13.71 17.03 -16.81
CA ARG A 359 -12.28 17.12 -16.49
C ARG A 359 -11.55 15.93 -17.09
N TYR A 360 -10.41 16.20 -17.69
CA TYR A 360 -9.54 15.20 -18.29
C TYR A 360 -8.18 15.21 -17.62
N SER A 361 -7.55 14.05 -17.56
CA SER A 361 -6.14 13.94 -17.23
C SER A 361 -5.46 12.85 -18.05
N VAL A 362 -4.21 13.12 -18.38
CA VAL A 362 -3.24 12.16 -18.91
C VAL A 362 -2.13 12.08 -17.88
N PHE A 363 -1.82 10.88 -17.41
CA PHE A 363 -0.75 10.65 -16.45
C PHE A 363 0.02 9.39 -16.84
N GLY A 364 1.32 9.42 -16.74
CA GLY A 364 2.13 8.24 -16.99
C GLY A 364 3.62 8.52 -17.05
N ASP A 365 4.40 7.43 -17.08
CA ASP A 365 5.83 7.47 -17.36
C ASP A 365 6.08 7.65 -18.85
N ILE A 366 5.78 8.86 -19.30
CA ILE A 366 5.84 9.29 -20.70
C ILE A 366 6.41 10.71 -20.79
N SER A 367 6.98 11.04 -21.95
CA SER A 367 7.46 12.41 -22.19
C SER A 367 6.32 13.43 -22.20
N VAL A 368 6.66 14.68 -21.95
CA VAL A 368 5.71 15.80 -22.03
C VAL A 368 5.07 15.92 -23.41
N GLU A 369 5.86 15.70 -24.45
CA GLU A 369 5.42 15.73 -25.85
C GLU A 369 4.39 14.62 -26.11
N THR A 370 4.63 13.42 -25.59
CA THR A 370 3.70 12.29 -25.67
C THR A 370 2.41 12.60 -24.92
N ALA A 371 2.51 13.06 -23.66
CA ALA A 371 1.33 13.42 -22.87
C ALA A 371 0.47 14.49 -23.57
N ARG A 372 1.12 15.48 -24.18
CA ARG A 372 0.45 16.52 -24.95
C ARG A 372 -0.23 15.98 -26.20
N ALA A 373 0.47 15.17 -27.00
CA ALA A 373 -0.09 14.56 -28.22
C ALA A 373 -1.32 13.68 -27.90
N VAL A 374 -1.23 12.88 -26.82
CA VAL A 374 -2.37 12.09 -26.32
C VAL A 374 -3.53 13.00 -25.91
N GLY A 375 -3.25 14.07 -25.15
CA GLY A 375 -4.28 15.02 -24.73
C GLY A 375 -4.94 15.74 -25.91
N GLU A 376 -4.17 16.18 -26.90
CA GLU A 376 -4.66 16.86 -28.13
C GLU A 376 -5.49 15.92 -29.03
N SER A 377 -5.27 14.61 -28.94
CA SER A 377 -6.04 13.59 -29.68
C SER A 377 -7.43 13.34 -29.11
N ILE A 378 -7.70 13.78 -27.89
CA ILE A 378 -8.99 13.55 -27.23
C ILE A 378 -9.99 14.58 -27.69
N ASP A 379 -11.07 14.10 -28.31
CA ASP A 379 -12.22 14.94 -28.61
C ASP A 379 -12.98 15.26 -27.32
N CYS A 380 -13.27 16.50 -27.14
CA CYS A 380 -13.97 17.00 -25.96
C CYS A 380 -15.51 16.80 -25.99
N GLY A 381 -16.06 16.28 -27.09
CA GLY A 381 -17.46 15.89 -27.23
C GLY A 381 -18.41 17.06 -27.42
#